data_9e70ce619c836bf5fca1c75c12685e4a
#
_entry.id   9e70ce619c836bf5fca1c75c12685e4a
#
_cell.length_a   1.000
_cell.length_b   1.000
_cell.length_c   1.000
_cell.angle_alpha   90.00
_cell.angle_beta   90.00
_cell.angle_gamma   90.00
#
_symmetry.space_group_name_H-M   'P 1'
#
loop_
_entity.id
_entity.type
_entity.pdbx_description
1 polymer ?
#
loop_
_entity_poly.entity_id
_entity_poly.type
_entity_poly.pdbx_seq_one_letter_code
_entity_poly.pdbx_strand_id
1 'polypeptide(L)'
;MIDLTPYTMILVSLSGGKDSLCIALETVKAAREQGVFHRLMAVHCDTDAEWFETPSVVRNHCRLLDIPLQIVYPHRGIPDYIEQRGMFPSMSCRFCTSLKTSAIEKFVRSLYPAKKESKILSVTGERREESPHRAKLCEFEIHHTLTAGKRQVFHYRPILDWNVAKVWDTINKSGIPPHPAYTGFGNERLSCALCMFACEKDLRNGARNRPDLAQRYLEVERRTGFTFRYKQSLKDILSGETQ
;
A
#
# COMPACT_ATOMS: atom_id res chain seq x y z
N MET A 1 -7.05 -0.69 -20.80
CA MET A 1 -7.26 -1.79 -19.82
C MET A 1 -7.15 -3.12 -20.55
N ILE A 2 -6.53 -4.12 -19.95
CA ILE A 2 -6.40 -5.47 -20.53
C ILE A 2 -7.74 -6.24 -20.51
N ASP A 3 -7.79 -7.37 -21.23
CA ASP A 3 -8.90 -8.33 -21.10
C ASP A 3 -8.87 -9.00 -19.70
N LEU A 4 -9.95 -8.83 -18.95
CA LEU A 4 -10.12 -9.35 -17.59
C LEU A 4 -10.83 -10.71 -17.56
N THR A 5 -11.43 -11.14 -18.68
CA THR A 5 -12.25 -12.35 -18.75
C THR A 5 -11.51 -13.67 -18.46
N PRO A 6 -10.18 -13.80 -18.74
CA PRO A 6 -9.45 -15.03 -18.46
C PRO A 6 -9.17 -15.27 -16.98
N TYR A 7 -9.36 -14.27 -16.09
CA TYR A 7 -8.94 -14.39 -14.70
C TYR A 7 -10.05 -14.94 -13.81
N THR A 8 -9.69 -15.93 -12.99
CA THR A 8 -10.55 -16.52 -11.97
C THR A 8 -10.82 -15.54 -10.83
N MET A 9 -9.83 -14.69 -10.50
CA MET A 9 -9.89 -13.65 -9.48
C MET A 9 -9.09 -12.43 -9.94
N ILE A 10 -9.61 -11.25 -9.61
CA ILE A 10 -8.96 -9.96 -9.81
C ILE A 10 -8.80 -9.32 -8.43
N LEU A 11 -7.57 -9.27 -7.94
CA LEU A 11 -7.24 -8.79 -6.61
C LEU A 11 -6.67 -7.38 -6.69
N VAL A 12 -7.40 -6.40 -6.15
CA VAL A 12 -7.02 -4.98 -6.16
C VAL A 12 -6.40 -4.60 -4.83
N SER A 13 -5.13 -4.20 -4.83
CA SER A 13 -4.41 -3.79 -3.61
C SER A 13 -4.78 -2.37 -3.21
N LEU A 14 -5.47 -2.20 -2.06
CA LEU A 14 -5.88 -0.91 -1.53
C LEU A 14 -5.05 -0.52 -0.31
N SER A 15 -4.35 0.60 -0.41
CA SER A 15 -3.58 1.18 0.71
C SER A 15 -4.26 2.40 1.36
N GLY A 16 -5.42 2.82 0.84
CA GLY A 16 -6.07 4.07 1.21
C GLY A 16 -5.53 5.29 0.47
N GLY A 17 -4.41 5.17 -0.23
CA GLY A 17 -3.79 6.27 -0.97
C GLY A 17 -4.44 6.54 -2.33
N LYS A 18 -4.14 7.73 -2.88
CA LYS A 18 -4.68 8.22 -4.17
C LYS A 18 -4.49 7.25 -5.33
N ASP A 19 -3.29 6.66 -5.43
CA ASP A 19 -2.95 5.76 -6.52
C ASP A 19 -3.72 4.43 -6.42
N SER A 20 -3.89 3.91 -5.20
CA SER A 20 -4.69 2.70 -4.96
C SER A 20 -6.19 2.94 -5.19
N LEU A 21 -6.70 4.14 -4.93
CA LEU A 21 -8.08 4.49 -5.27
C LEU A 21 -8.26 4.53 -6.80
N CYS A 22 -7.31 5.11 -7.54
CA CYS A 22 -7.38 5.15 -9.01
C CYS A 22 -7.41 3.76 -9.64
N ILE A 23 -6.55 2.84 -9.19
CA ILE A 23 -6.59 1.47 -9.73
C ILE A 23 -7.90 0.76 -9.42
N ALA A 24 -8.51 1.02 -8.26
CA ALA A 24 -9.82 0.48 -7.93
C ALA A 24 -10.90 1.02 -8.87
N LEU A 25 -10.93 2.32 -9.10
CA LEU A 25 -11.86 2.99 -10.03
C LEU A 25 -11.75 2.41 -11.44
N GLU A 26 -10.54 2.35 -12.00
CA GLU A 26 -10.30 1.83 -13.34
C GLU A 26 -10.62 0.34 -13.47
N THR A 27 -10.24 -0.45 -12.46
CA THR A 27 -10.48 -1.90 -12.49
C THR A 27 -11.97 -2.22 -12.35
N VAL A 28 -12.69 -1.52 -11.47
CA VAL A 28 -14.15 -1.67 -11.30
C VAL A 28 -14.87 -1.32 -12.59
N LYS A 29 -14.53 -0.20 -13.21
CA LYS A 29 -15.10 0.21 -14.50
C LYS A 29 -14.92 -0.88 -15.54
N ALA A 30 -13.70 -1.32 -15.78
CA ALA A 30 -13.39 -2.34 -16.77
C ALA A 30 -14.06 -3.70 -16.48
N ALA A 31 -14.11 -4.10 -15.20
CA ALA A 31 -14.72 -5.36 -14.82
C ALA A 31 -16.25 -5.36 -14.99
N ARG A 32 -16.91 -4.22 -14.80
CA ARG A 32 -18.33 -4.04 -15.11
C ARG A 32 -18.58 -4.08 -16.61
N GLU A 33 -17.78 -3.36 -17.40
CA GLU A 33 -17.87 -3.35 -18.87
C GLU A 33 -17.66 -4.74 -19.47
N GLN A 34 -16.79 -5.57 -18.87
CA GLN A 34 -16.47 -6.92 -19.33
C GLN A 34 -17.31 -8.03 -18.66
N GLY A 35 -18.28 -7.70 -17.80
CA GLY A 35 -19.17 -8.68 -17.15
C GLY A 35 -18.52 -9.56 -16.08
N VAL A 36 -17.31 -9.22 -15.61
CA VAL A 36 -16.52 -10.01 -14.65
C VAL A 36 -16.41 -9.37 -13.26
N PHE A 37 -17.25 -8.40 -12.97
CA PHE A 37 -17.25 -7.65 -11.69
C PHE A 37 -17.33 -8.57 -10.46
N HIS A 38 -18.07 -9.68 -10.54
CA HIS A 38 -18.21 -10.69 -9.49
C HIS A 38 -16.90 -11.39 -9.10
N ARG A 39 -15.83 -11.22 -9.90
CA ARG A 39 -14.48 -11.77 -9.64
C ARG A 39 -13.54 -10.79 -8.96
N LEU A 40 -14.00 -9.55 -8.72
CA LEU A 40 -13.19 -8.54 -8.02
C LEU A 40 -13.19 -8.77 -6.53
N MET A 41 -12.04 -8.54 -5.93
CA MET A 41 -11.85 -8.42 -4.49
C MET A 41 -10.77 -7.38 -4.21
N ALA A 42 -11.03 -6.50 -3.25
CA ALA A 42 -10.00 -5.62 -2.71
C ALA A 42 -9.24 -6.34 -1.58
N VAL A 43 -7.94 -6.10 -1.48
CA VAL A 43 -7.12 -6.52 -0.36
C VAL A 43 -6.40 -5.32 0.26
N HIS A 44 -6.47 -5.21 1.58
CA HIS A 44 -5.71 -4.26 2.39
C HIS A 44 -4.84 -5.01 3.39
N CYS A 45 -3.56 -4.66 3.47
CA CYS A 45 -2.67 -5.17 4.50
C CYS A 45 -2.52 -4.13 5.60
N ASP A 46 -3.16 -4.38 6.73
CA ASP A 46 -3.02 -3.57 7.94
C ASP A 46 -1.78 -4.03 8.70
N THR A 47 -0.85 -3.12 8.92
CA THR A 47 0.46 -3.39 9.54
C THR A 47 0.62 -2.70 10.89
N ASP A 48 -0.44 -2.10 11.43
CA ASP A 48 -0.46 -1.31 12.66
C ASP A 48 0.40 -0.02 12.60
N ALA A 49 0.92 0.30 11.44
CA ALA A 49 1.71 1.52 11.21
C ALA A 49 0.98 2.58 10.37
N GLU A 50 -0.24 2.31 9.99
CA GLU A 50 -1.08 3.19 9.16
C GLU A 50 -1.58 4.40 9.98
N TRP A 51 -2.10 5.40 9.30
CA TRP A 51 -2.88 6.49 9.88
C TRP A 51 -4.15 5.93 10.52
N PHE A 52 -4.67 6.58 11.58
CA PHE A 52 -5.89 6.13 12.24
C PHE A 52 -7.08 5.97 11.28
N GLU A 53 -7.16 6.85 10.29
CA GLU A 53 -8.27 6.89 9.32
C GLU A 53 -8.13 5.81 8.23
N THR A 54 -6.95 5.28 7.97
CA THR A 54 -6.72 4.38 6.83
C THR A 54 -7.68 3.19 6.78
N PRO A 55 -7.93 2.44 7.87
CA PRO A 55 -8.85 1.31 7.82
C PRO A 55 -10.30 1.73 7.48
N SER A 56 -10.76 2.88 7.99
CA SER A 56 -12.10 3.39 7.71
C SER A 56 -12.21 3.91 6.27
N VAL A 57 -11.18 4.59 5.77
CA VAL A 57 -11.10 5.06 4.38
C VAL A 57 -11.16 3.90 3.40
N VAL A 58 -10.36 2.85 3.63
CA VAL A 58 -10.36 1.66 2.76
C VAL A 58 -11.72 0.98 2.75
N ARG A 59 -12.36 0.80 3.91
CA ARG A 59 -13.73 0.25 3.99
C ARG A 59 -14.73 1.11 3.23
N ASN A 60 -14.65 2.43 3.38
CA ASN A 60 -15.55 3.36 2.69
C ASN A 60 -15.33 3.33 1.18
N HIS A 61 -14.08 3.29 0.70
CA HIS A 61 -13.80 3.17 -0.74
C HIS A 61 -14.41 1.87 -1.30
N CYS A 62 -14.21 0.74 -0.62
CA CYS A 62 -14.80 -0.53 -1.04
C CYS A 62 -16.33 -0.50 -1.05
N ARG A 63 -16.95 0.11 -0.02
CA ARG A 63 -18.42 0.26 0.05
C ARG A 63 -18.96 1.11 -1.10
N LEU A 64 -18.30 2.24 -1.41
CA LEU A 64 -18.72 3.13 -2.51
C LEU A 64 -18.52 2.50 -3.89
N LEU A 65 -17.56 1.61 -4.04
CA LEU A 65 -17.29 0.88 -5.28
C LEU A 65 -18.05 -0.45 -5.38
N ASP A 66 -18.71 -0.86 -4.29
CA ASP A 66 -19.45 -2.13 -4.17
C ASP A 66 -18.55 -3.36 -4.36
N ILE A 67 -17.30 -3.31 -3.91
CA ILE A 67 -16.36 -4.43 -3.99
C ILE A 67 -16.10 -5.06 -2.62
N PRO A 68 -16.03 -6.41 -2.54
CA PRO A 68 -15.69 -7.09 -1.29
C PRO A 68 -14.26 -6.73 -0.86
N LEU A 69 -14.07 -6.50 0.45
CA LEU A 69 -12.78 -6.18 1.05
C LEU A 69 -12.29 -7.33 1.93
N GLN A 70 -11.06 -7.75 1.71
CA GLN A 70 -10.30 -8.58 2.62
C GLN A 70 -9.23 -7.76 3.32
N ILE A 71 -9.24 -7.73 4.64
CA ILE A 71 -8.13 -7.19 5.42
C ILE A 71 -7.24 -8.37 5.83
N VAL A 72 -5.95 -8.22 5.57
CA VAL A 72 -4.92 -9.19 5.96
C VAL A 72 -3.92 -8.53 6.91
N TYR A 73 -3.30 -9.32 7.75
CA TYR A 73 -2.32 -8.87 8.73
C TYR A 73 -1.01 -9.61 8.51
N PRO A 74 0.14 -8.95 8.59
CA PRO A 74 1.41 -9.64 8.64
C PRO A 74 1.50 -10.50 9.91
N HIS A 75 2.43 -11.42 9.97
CA HIS A 75 2.64 -12.24 11.17
C HIS A 75 3.01 -11.41 12.40
N ARG A 76 3.42 -10.16 12.19
CA ARG A 76 3.73 -9.16 13.20
C ARG A 76 3.55 -7.75 12.62
N GLY A 77 2.98 -6.84 13.38
CA GLY A 77 2.88 -5.42 13.01
C GLY A 77 4.26 -4.79 12.78
N ILE A 78 4.34 -3.77 11.94
CA ILE A 78 5.62 -3.08 11.67
C ILE A 78 6.20 -2.48 12.96
N PRO A 79 5.43 -1.82 13.85
CA PRO A 79 5.96 -1.29 15.10
C PRO A 79 6.58 -2.37 15.99
N ASP A 80 5.88 -3.47 16.19
CA ASP A 80 6.38 -4.59 17.00
C ASP A 80 7.64 -5.21 16.39
N TYR A 81 7.70 -5.27 15.05
CA TYR A 81 8.86 -5.80 14.36
C TYR A 81 10.08 -4.88 14.50
N ILE A 82 9.88 -3.55 14.44
CA ILE A 82 10.91 -2.55 14.71
C ILE A 82 11.42 -2.67 16.15
N GLU A 83 10.50 -2.75 17.14
CA GLU A 83 10.85 -2.87 18.55
C GLU A 83 11.66 -4.13 18.84
N GLN A 84 11.24 -5.27 18.28
CA GLN A 84 11.96 -6.53 18.45
C GLN A 84 13.34 -6.49 17.79
N ARG A 85 13.42 -5.92 16.60
CA ARG A 85 14.65 -5.87 15.82
C ARG A 85 15.63 -4.81 16.34
N GLY A 86 15.11 -3.80 17.03
CA GLY A 86 15.89 -2.66 17.54
C GLY A 86 16.42 -1.75 16.44
N MET A 87 15.87 -1.84 15.21
CA MET A 87 16.31 -1.01 14.07
C MET A 87 15.16 -0.70 13.12
N PHE A 88 15.25 0.46 12.48
CA PHE A 88 14.27 0.92 11.50
C PHE A 88 14.54 0.36 10.08
N PRO A 89 13.53 0.34 9.20
CA PRO A 89 13.75 0.04 7.78
C PRO A 89 14.76 1.01 7.16
N SER A 90 15.49 0.56 6.15
CA SER A 90 16.43 1.40 5.40
C SER A 90 16.28 1.21 3.90
N MET A 91 16.98 2.00 3.09
CA MET A 91 16.99 1.83 1.64
C MET A 91 17.46 0.43 1.23
N SER A 92 18.41 -0.14 1.96
CA SER A 92 18.97 -1.48 1.74
C SER A 92 18.15 -2.60 2.40
N CYS A 93 17.33 -2.29 3.40
CA CYS A 93 16.55 -3.28 4.15
C CYS A 93 15.10 -2.83 4.36
N ARG A 94 14.26 -3.03 3.35
CA ARG A 94 12.84 -2.66 3.34
C ARG A 94 11.95 -3.78 3.87
N PHE A 95 12.23 -4.30 5.06
CA PHE A 95 11.45 -5.39 5.65
C PHE A 95 9.96 -5.04 5.82
N CYS A 96 9.61 -3.77 6.01
CA CYS A 96 8.23 -3.32 6.07
C CYS A 96 7.44 -3.64 4.78
N THR A 97 8.08 -3.52 3.60
CA THR A 97 7.47 -3.94 2.34
C THR A 97 7.29 -5.45 2.28
N SER A 98 8.33 -6.21 2.69
CA SER A 98 8.27 -7.68 2.70
C SER A 98 7.19 -8.21 3.64
N LEU A 99 6.94 -7.57 4.79
CA LEU A 99 5.86 -7.92 5.70
C LEU A 99 4.48 -7.77 5.04
N LYS A 100 4.27 -6.66 4.31
CA LYS A 100 3.02 -6.42 3.58
C LYS A 100 2.82 -7.44 2.46
N THR A 101 3.82 -7.62 1.61
CA THR A 101 3.71 -8.53 0.46
C THR A 101 3.51 -9.98 0.90
N SER A 102 4.26 -10.46 1.89
CA SER A 102 4.12 -11.83 2.38
C SER A 102 2.76 -12.13 3.00
N ALA A 103 2.11 -11.15 3.65
CA ALA A 103 0.75 -11.32 4.17
C ALA A 103 -0.28 -11.49 3.05
N ILE A 104 -0.21 -10.65 2.01
CA ILE A 104 -1.08 -10.75 0.83
C ILE A 104 -0.82 -12.06 0.09
N GLU A 105 0.44 -12.43 -0.10
CA GLU A 105 0.80 -13.68 -0.76
C GLU A 105 0.31 -14.92 0.00
N LYS A 106 0.40 -14.91 1.35
CA LYS A 106 -0.15 -15.96 2.19
C LYS A 106 -1.66 -16.10 2.00
N PHE A 107 -2.37 -14.98 1.93
CA PHE A 107 -3.80 -14.96 1.66
C PHE A 107 -4.12 -15.56 0.27
N VAL A 108 -3.43 -15.15 -0.78
CA VAL A 108 -3.62 -15.71 -2.13
C VAL A 108 -3.37 -17.22 -2.15
N ARG A 109 -2.31 -17.69 -1.48
CA ARG A 109 -1.99 -19.13 -1.39
C ARG A 109 -3.07 -19.90 -0.65
N SER A 110 -3.74 -19.32 0.35
CA SER A 110 -4.81 -19.99 1.10
C SER A 110 -6.08 -20.17 0.28
N LEU A 111 -6.43 -19.20 -0.56
CA LEU A 111 -7.61 -19.27 -1.45
C LEU A 111 -7.38 -20.16 -2.66
N TYR A 112 -6.17 -20.12 -3.20
CA TYR A 112 -5.77 -20.80 -4.43
C TYR A 112 -4.47 -21.59 -4.21
N PRO A 113 -4.57 -22.78 -3.61
CA PRO A 113 -3.40 -23.66 -3.46
C PRO A 113 -2.85 -24.07 -4.83
N ALA A 114 -1.56 -24.42 -4.91
CA ALA A 114 -0.86 -24.71 -6.16
C ALA A 114 -1.45 -25.85 -6.99
N LYS A 115 -2.25 -26.73 -6.36
CA LYS A 115 -2.96 -27.84 -7.03
C LYS A 115 -4.25 -27.40 -7.73
N LYS A 116 -4.82 -26.23 -7.34
CA LYS A 116 -6.06 -25.70 -7.90
C LYS A 116 -5.75 -24.88 -9.15
N GLU A 117 -6.37 -25.26 -10.26
CA GLU A 117 -6.26 -24.47 -11.48
C GLU A 117 -6.86 -23.09 -11.26
N SER A 118 -6.07 -22.08 -11.50
CA SER A 118 -6.49 -20.69 -11.27
C SER A 118 -5.57 -19.71 -11.99
N LYS A 119 -6.18 -18.65 -12.52
CA LYS A 119 -5.49 -17.52 -13.14
C LYS A 119 -5.88 -16.26 -12.39
N ILE A 120 -4.94 -15.65 -11.69
CA ILE A 120 -5.18 -14.54 -10.75
C ILE A 120 -4.50 -13.28 -11.29
N LEU A 121 -5.20 -12.16 -11.28
CA LEU A 121 -4.65 -10.85 -11.58
C LEU A 121 -4.47 -10.05 -10.30
N SER A 122 -3.23 -9.69 -9.98
CA SER A 122 -2.90 -8.80 -8.88
C SER A 122 -2.70 -7.38 -9.42
N VAL A 123 -3.63 -6.48 -9.07
CA VAL A 123 -3.64 -5.09 -9.56
C VAL A 123 -3.04 -4.19 -8.50
N THR A 124 -2.01 -3.43 -8.87
CA THR A 124 -1.25 -2.55 -7.99
C THR A 124 -1.05 -1.17 -8.60
N GLY A 125 -0.89 -0.15 -7.75
CA GLY A 125 -0.94 1.27 -8.13
C GLY A 125 0.43 1.95 -8.19
N GLU A 126 1.49 1.26 -8.63
CA GLU A 126 2.78 1.89 -8.86
C GLU A 126 2.75 2.78 -10.10
N ARG A 127 3.48 3.91 -10.04
CA ARG A 127 3.68 4.82 -11.19
C ARG A 127 5.17 5.07 -11.44
N ARG A 128 5.55 5.18 -12.71
CA ARG A 128 6.96 5.36 -13.13
C ARG A 128 7.58 6.61 -12.52
N GLU A 129 6.82 7.70 -12.43
CA GLU A 129 7.32 8.98 -11.91
C GLU A 129 7.68 8.96 -10.42
N GLU A 130 7.28 7.93 -9.66
CA GLU A 130 7.51 7.90 -8.23
C GLU A 130 8.97 7.57 -7.83
N SER A 131 9.70 6.85 -8.69
CA SER A 131 11.12 6.57 -8.46
C SER A 131 11.81 5.94 -9.68
N PRO A 132 13.17 6.05 -9.78
CA PRO A 132 13.95 5.40 -10.84
C PRO A 132 13.76 3.87 -10.88
N HIS A 133 13.54 3.24 -9.74
CA HIS A 133 13.22 1.81 -9.68
C HIS A 133 11.86 1.51 -10.32
N ARG A 134 10.82 2.32 -10.00
CA ARG A 134 9.49 2.13 -10.58
C ARG A 134 9.42 2.47 -12.07
N ALA A 135 10.29 3.36 -12.53
CA ALA A 135 10.40 3.68 -13.95
C ALA A 135 10.73 2.47 -14.85
N LYS A 136 11.35 1.43 -14.27
CA LYS A 136 11.76 0.20 -14.97
C LYS A 136 10.71 -0.92 -14.90
N LEU A 137 9.59 -0.72 -14.18
CA LEU A 137 8.56 -1.76 -14.05
C LEU A 137 7.82 -1.98 -15.37
N CYS A 138 7.38 -3.22 -15.58
CA CYS A 138 6.46 -3.57 -16.66
C CYS A 138 5.02 -3.29 -16.23
N GLU A 139 4.18 -2.86 -17.16
CA GLU A 139 2.75 -2.69 -16.93
C GLU A 139 2.09 -4.04 -16.58
N PHE A 140 2.52 -5.08 -17.27
CA PHE A 140 2.03 -6.44 -17.08
C PHE A 140 3.19 -7.43 -17.05
N GLU A 141 3.20 -8.33 -16.06
CA GLU A 141 4.22 -9.36 -15.91
C GLU A 141 3.74 -10.55 -15.06
N ILE A 142 4.45 -11.68 -15.15
CA ILE A 142 4.18 -12.83 -14.29
C ILE A 142 4.66 -12.53 -12.86
N HIS A 143 3.82 -12.85 -11.88
CA HIS A 143 4.19 -12.81 -10.47
C HIS A 143 4.90 -14.10 -10.07
N HIS A 144 6.22 -14.15 -10.23
CA HIS A 144 7.01 -15.37 -10.06
C HIS A 144 6.87 -16.00 -8.67
N THR A 145 6.82 -15.22 -7.59
CA THR A 145 6.71 -15.73 -6.20
C THR A 145 5.38 -16.44 -5.92
N LEU A 146 4.31 -16.03 -6.60
CA LEU A 146 2.97 -16.61 -6.40
C LEU A 146 2.60 -17.66 -7.45
N THR A 147 3.19 -17.61 -8.63
CA THR A 147 2.94 -18.62 -9.66
C THR A 147 3.58 -19.94 -9.27
N ALA A 148 2.77 -21.00 -9.14
CA ALA A 148 3.24 -22.33 -8.75
C ALA A 148 2.23 -23.41 -9.14
N GLY A 149 2.70 -24.51 -9.73
CA GLY A 149 1.87 -25.63 -10.18
C GLY A 149 0.78 -25.17 -11.17
N LYS A 150 -0.49 -25.38 -10.81
CA LYS A 150 -1.65 -24.97 -11.65
C LYS A 150 -2.13 -23.54 -11.36
N ARG A 151 -1.57 -22.86 -10.36
CA ARG A 151 -1.88 -21.46 -10.04
C ARG A 151 -0.96 -20.55 -10.84
N GLN A 152 -1.52 -19.71 -11.71
CA GLN A 152 -0.84 -18.65 -12.42
C GLN A 152 -1.25 -17.30 -11.85
N VAL A 153 -0.29 -16.45 -11.54
CA VAL A 153 -0.53 -15.10 -11.00
C VAL A 153 0.20 -14.08 -11.84
N PHE A 154 -0.48 -13.00 -12.16
CA PHE A 154 0.05 -11.89 -12.95
C PHE A 154 -0.02 -10.59 -12.17
N HIS A 155 0.98 -9.75 -12.33
CA HIS A 155 0.94 -8.36 -11.91
C HIS A 155 0.41 -7.48 -13.03
N TYR A 156 -0.48 -6.56 -12.68
CA TYR A 156 -0.97 -5.53 -13.58
C TYR A 156 -0.97 -4.17 -12.91
N ARG A 157 -0.40 -3.17 -13.60
CA ARG A 157 -0.24 -1.79 -13.14
C ARG A 157 -0.91 -0.82 -14.10
N PRO A 158 -2.25 -0.70 -14.05
CA PRO A 158 -3.03 0.05 -15.05
C PRO A 158 -2.71 1.55 -15.12
N ILE A 159 -2.13 2.09 -14.07
CA ILE A 159 -1.81 3.53 -13.98
C ILE A 159 -0.30 3.80 -14.04
N LEU A 160 0.51 2.81 -14.47
CA LEU A 160 1.97 2.88 -14.44
C LEU A 160 2.52 4.15 -15.12
N ASP A 161 1.94 4.56 -16.24
CA ASP A 161 2.35 5.72 -17.02
C ASP A 161 1.54 7.00 -16.70
N TRP A 162 0.74 6.99 -15.62
CA TRP A 162 -0.01 8.18 -15.22
C TRP A 162 0.86 9.15 -14.44
N ASN A 163 0.68 10.44 -14.74
CA ASN A 163 1.21 11.51 -13.91
C ASN A 163 0.27 11.82 -12.73
N VAL A 164 0.78 12.56 -11.74
CA VAL A 164 -0.01 12.89 -10.54
C VAL A 164 -1.24 13.73 -10.85
N ALA A 165 -1.19 14.58 -11.88
CA ALA A 165 -2.33 15.41 -12.29
C ALA A 165 -3.51 14.53 -12.76
N LYS A 166 -3.25 13.50 -13.57
CA LYS A 166 -4.26 12.55 -14.02
C LYS A 166 -4.85 11.75 -12.87
N VAL A 167 -4.03 11.37 -11.87
CA VAL A 167 -4.50 10.69 -10.67
C VAL A 167 -5.53 11.56 -9.93
N TRP A 168 -5.23 12.82 -9.68
CA TRP A 168 -6.14 13.74 -8.99
C TRP A 168 -7.39 14.07 -9.80
N ASP A 169 -7.25 14.28 -11.12
CA ASP A 169 -8.40 14.48 -12.01
C ASP A 169 -9.38 13.29 -11.95
N THR A 170 -8.86 12.06 -11.96
CA THR A 170 -9.67 10.84 -11.87
C THR A 170 -10.40 10.76 -10.53
N ILE A 171 -9.72 11.04 -9.41
CA ILE A 171 -10.34 11.05 -8.09
C ILE A 171 -11.43 12.13 -8.00
N ASN A 172 -11.16 13.34 -8.43
CA ASN A 172 -12.10 14.44 -8.40
C ASN A 172 -13.37 14.14 -9.23
N LYS A 173 -13.21 13.54 -10.40
CA LYS A 173 -14.33 13.12 -11.25
C LYS A 173 -15.15 11.98 -10.65
N SER A 174 -14.55 11.13 -9.82
CA SER A 174 -15.23 10.00 -9.21
C SER A 174 -16.20 10.40 -8.11
N GLY A 175 -16.02 11.57 -7.49
CA GLY A 175 -16.76 12.01 -6.30
C GLY A 175 -16.44 11.23 -5.03
N ILE A 176 -15.49 10.28 -5.07
CA ILE A 176 -15.08 9.50 -3.89
C ILE A 176 -14.03 10.32 -3.12
N PRO A 177 -14.24 10.57 -1.81
CA PRO A 177 -13.32 11.38 -1.03
C PRO A 177 -11.95 10.68 -0.89
N PRO A 178 -10.84 11.40 -1.14
CA PRO A 178 -9.51 10.88 -0.87
C PRO A 178 -9.24 10.78 0.63
N HIS A 179 -8.12 10.15 0.99
CA HIS A 179 -7.70 10.02 2.38
C HIS A 179 -7.47 11.40 3.04
N PRO A 180 -7.94 11.60 4.32
CA PRO A 180 -7.80 12.89 5.03
C PRO A 180 -6.34 13.37 5.18
N ALA A 181 -5.36 12.49 5.10
CA ALA A 181 -3.96 12.90 5.09
C ALA A 181 -3.64 13.92 4.00
N TYR A 182 -4.31 13.86 2.85
CA TYR A 182 -4.14 14.83 1.76
C TYR A 182 -4.89 16.13 2.03
N THR A 183 -6.17 16.05 2.40
CA THR A 183 -7.08 17.20 2.49
C THR A 183 -7.06 17.89 3.85
N GLY A 184 -6.87 17.15 4.94
CA GLY A 184 -6.85 17.68 6.30
C GLY A 184 -5.46 18.01 6.80
N PHE A 185 -4.44 17.20 6.48
CA PHE A 185 -3.07 17.39 6.95
C PHE A 185 -2.13 17.96 5.88
N GLY A 186 -2.57 18.01 4.61
CA GLY A 186 -1.78 18.55 3.51
C GLY A 186 -0.55 17.70 3.14
N ASN A 187 -0.64 16.40 3.31
CA ASN A 187 0.40 15.46 2.88
C ASN A 187 0.46 15.35 1.37
N GLU A 188 1.65 15.24 0.83
CA GLU A 188 1.86 14.97 -0.60
C GLU A 188 1.70 13.49 -0.94
N ARG A 189 2.06 12.63 0.02
CA ARG A 189 2.00 11.18 -0.13
C ARG A 189 1.33 10.53 1.07
N LEU A 190 0.56 9.47 0.80
CA LEU A 190 0.11 8.55 1.86
C LEU A 190 1.07 7.36 1.91
N SER A 191 1.63 7.15 3.09
CA SER A 191 2.43 6.00 3.48
C SER A 191 2.00 5.57 4.88
N CYS A 192 2.75 4.71 5.55
CA CYS A 192 2.60 4.56 7.00
C CYS A 192 2.74 5.94 7.68
N ALA A 193 2.08 6.15 8.83
CA ALA A 193 2.06 7.45 9.51
C ALA A 193 3.48 7.98 9.81
N LEU A 194 4.35 7.11 10.27
CA LEU A 194 5.78 7.39 10.48
C LEU A 194 6.64 6.55 9.51
N CYS A 195 6.50 6.83 8.22
CA CYS A 195 7.32 6.19 7.21
C CYS A 195 8.67 6.89 7.09
N MET A 196 9.75 6.17 7.33
CA MET A 196 11.11 6.73 7.22
C MET A 196 11.44 7.29 5.82
N PHE A 197 10.68 6.95 4.80
CA PHE A 197 10.85 7.46 3.42
C PHE A 197 9.95 8.66 3.10
N ALA A 198 9.14 9.14 4.08
CA ALA A 198 8.30 10.32 3.90
C ALA A 198 9.13 11.60 4.08
N CYS A 199 8.66 12.75 3.59
CA CYS A 199 9.29 14.03 3.92
C CYS A 199 9.04 14.40 5.40
N GLU A 200 9.81 15.34 5.93
CA GLU A 200 9.69 15.72 7.35
C GLU A 200 8.32 16.30 7.69
N LYS A 201 7.74 17.08 6.78
CA LYS A 201 6.38 17.60 6.93
C LYS A 201 5.38 16.47 7.15
N ASP A 202 5.42 15.44 6.28
CA ASP A 202 4.52 14.29 6.38
C ASP A 202 4.77 13.48 7.67
N LEU A 203 6.03 13.38 8.14
CA LEU A 203 6.37 12.75 9.41
C LEU A 203 5.82 13.50 10.61
N ARG A 204 5.93 14.85 10.64
CA ARG A 204 5.34 15.67 11.71
C ARG A 204 3.82 15.52 11.73
N ASN A 205 3.18 15.50 10.57
CA ASN A 205 1.74 15.24 10.46
C ASN A 205 1.39 13.83 10.98
N GLY A 206 2.15 12.83 10.57
CA GLY A 206 1.99 11.44 11.02
C GLY A 206 2.15 11.29 12.52
N ALA A 207 3.13 11.97 13.13
CA ALA A 207 3.33 11.95 14.58
C ALA A 207 2.18 12.61 15.35
N ARG A 208 1.56 13.66 14.78
CA ARG A 208 0.36 14.29 15.37
C ARG A 208 -0.85 13.37 15.29
N ASN A 209 -0.98 12.61 14.22
CA ASN A 209 -2.07 11.64 14.03
C ASN A 209 -1.86 10.37 14.87
N ARG A 210 -0.61 9.90 14.97
CA ARG A 210 -0.23 8.67 15.68
C ARG A 210 0.84 8.98 16.76
N PRO A 211 0.48 9.72 17.83
CA PRO A 211 1.41 10.03 18.92
C PRO A 211 1.87 8.77 19.67
N ASP A 212 1.02 7.76 19.76
CA ASP A 212 1.34 6.42 20.28
C ASP A 212 2.52 5.78 19.53
N LEU A 213 2.47 5.80 18.20
CA LEU A 213 3.52 5.26 17.34
C LEU A 213 4.82 6.07 17.42
N ALA A 214 4.70 7.41 17.49
CA ALA A 214 5.84 8.29 17.66
C ALA A 214 6.58 8.00 18.97
N GLN A 215 5.86 7.84 20.08
CA GLN A 215 6.41 7.45 21.37
C GLN A 215 7.17 6.13 21.32
N ARG A 216 6.57 5.10 20.70
CA ARG A 216 7.21 3.78 20.53
C ARG A 216 8.52 3.89 19.76
N TYR A 217 8.55 4.65 18.68
CA TYR A 217 9.77 4.79 17.85
C TYR A 217 10.86 5.60 18.54
N LEU A 218 10.51 6.65 19.27
CA LEU A 218 11.46 7.40 20.12
C LEU A 218 12.07 6.49 21.19
N GLU A 219 11.29 5.59 21.80
CA GLU A 219 11.80 4.63 22.78
C GLU A 219 12.75 3.61 22.14
N VAL A 220 12.48 3.16 20.91
CA VAL A 220 13.43 2.30 20.17
C VAL A 220 14.76 3.03 19.96
N GLU A 221 14.74 4.29 19.52
CA GLU A 221 15.97 5.10 19.36
C GLU A 221 16.74 5.20 20.69
N ARG A 222 16.04 5.56 21.76
CA ARG A 222 16.63 5.70 23.10
C ARG A 222 17.30 4.40 23.58
N ARG A 223 16.65 3.27 23.39
CA ARG A 223 17.11 1.95 23.85
C ARG A 223 18.27 1.41 23.04
N THR A 224 18.28 1.65 21.74
CA THR A 224 19.20 0.97 20.81
C THR A 224 20.33 1.88 20.33
N GLY A 225 20.17 3.17 20.39
CA GLY A 225 21.09 4.14 19.79
C GLY A 225 21.01 4.24 18.27
N PHE A 226 20.12 3.44 17.63
CA PHE A 226 19.88 3.55 16.18
C PHE A 226 18.90 4.66 15.90
N THR A 227 19.28 5.60 15.03
CA THR A 227 18.44 6.72 14.62
C THR A 227 17.37 6.28 13.62
N PHE A 228 16.22 6.95 13.62
CA PHE A 228 15.08 6.70 12.73
C PHE A 228 15.48 6.75 11.24
N ARG A 229 16.37 7.67 10.89
CA ARG A 229 17.07 7.75 9.60
C ARG A 229 18.57 7.80 9.81
N TYR A 230 19.31 7.50 8.78
CA TYR A 230 20.76 7.62 8.85
C TYR A 230 21.16 9.02 9.33
N LYS A 231 21.85 9.09 10.47
CA LYS A 231 22.31 10.32 11.14
C LYS A 231 21.20 11.33 11.50
N GLN A 232 19.94 10.95 11.52
CA GLN A 232 18.84 11.85 11.87
C GLN A 232 17.86 11.13 12.79
N SER A 233 17.67 11.64 14.00
CA SER A 233 16.73 11.07 14.95
C SER A 233 15.29 11.50 14.63
N LEU A 234 14.31 10.71 15.08
CA LEU A 234 12.90 11.10 15.00
C LEU A 234 12.64 12.35 15.87
N LYS A 235 13.32 12.47 17.01
CA LYS A 235 13.23 13.65 17.89
C LYS A 235 13.60 14.92 17.14
N ASP A 236 14.74 14.94 16.42
CA ASP A 236 15.19 16.11 15.65
C ASP A 236 14.21 16.48 14.53
N ILE A 237 13.68 15.45 13.83
CA ILE A 237 12.67 15.66 12.80
C ILE A 237 11.41 16.31 13.36
N LEU A 238 10.97 15.89 14.56
CA LEU A 238 9.73 16.37 15.17
C LEU A 238 9.90 17.75 15.79
N SER A 239 11.07 18.08 16.36
CA SER A 239 11.36 19.41 16.92
C SER A 239 11.53 20.50 15.85
N GLY A 240 11.83 20.10 14.61
CA GLY A 240 12.15 21.04 13.53
C GLY A 240 13.59 21.57 13.59
N GLU A 241 14.43 21.05 14.47
CA GLU A 241 15.85 21.35 14.54
C GLU A 241 16.58 20.59 13.41
N THR A 242 16.97 21.28 12.38
CA THR A 242 17.94 20.81 11.37
C THR A 242 19.34 21.06 11.91
N GLN A 243 20.13 19.99 12.09
CA GLN A 243 21.58 20.10 12.32
C GLN A 243 22.31 20.59 11.08
#